data_f3fabe1c450475cf54f68428e9bc9e98
#
_entry.id   f3fabe1c450475cf54f68428e9bc9e98
#
_cell.length_a   1.000
_cell.length_b   1.000
_cell.length_c   1.000
_cell.angle_alpha   90.00
_cell.angle_beta   90.00
_cell.angle_gamma   90.00
#
_symmetry.space_group_name_H-M   'P 1'
#
loop_
_entity.id
_entity.type
_entity.pdbx_description
1 polymer ?
#
loop_
_entity_poly.entity_id
_entity_poly.type
_entity_poly.pdbx_seq_one_letter_code
_entity_poly.pdbx_strand_id
1 'polypeptide(L)'
;MKKIFLLQLVLITLCSCKKLDKPTVFDNEYATNFSIHSEDNRLSITSAGTNMQIPLDYKCKKCIITTTSASAYIDALGEINTIVGVCSPHYFYNTKIQEKLKNHSIEDIGNDGTINFEKILALKPDLIITDHNPNYEKILNQLSRQGIKILYVEEFMEIHPLGKTEYLKLFGTVFNQIKKADSLYSFVKKNYEALKEKTSQVTIRPKVFTGIMYGDSWYMAGGKSFLSTLFRDSGAQYLWDDTNKSGSVPLRFEEVLSKGKNAEYWIGAGNFKSKKEMLNLKYELCMD
;
A
#
# COMPACT_ATOMS: atom_id res chain seq x y z
N MET A 1 49.35 -50.37 -40.94
CA MET A 1 49.46 -49.18 -39.97
C MET A 1 48.12 -48.49 -40.01
N LYS A 2 47.24 -48.80 -39.04
CA LYS A 2 45.91 -48.18 -38.87
C LYS A 2 45.99 -47.18 -37.77
N LYS A 3 45.79 -45.87 -38.08
CA LYS A 3 45.68 -44.82 -37.13
C LYS A 3 44.25 -44.78 -36.55
N ILE A 4 44.11 -45.03 -35.25
CA ILE A 4 42.87 -44.93 -34.52
C ILE A 4 42.75 -43.47 -34.04
N PHE A 5 41.75 -42.75 -34.54
CA PHE A 5 41.40 -41.39 -34.08
C PHE A 5 40.49 -41.54 -32.89
N LEU A 6 41.01 -41.14 -31.71
CA LEU A 6 40.23 -41.10 -30.46
C LEU A 6 39.48 -39.78 -30.39
N LEU A 7 38.16 -39.84 -30.62
CA LEU A 7 37.26 -38.67 -30.51
C LEU A 7 36.87 -38.52 -29.06
N GLN A 8 37.48 -37.56 -28.32
CA GLN A 8 37.05 -37.18 -26.96
C GLN A 8 35.77 -36.35 -27.05
N LEU A 9 34.66 -36.96 -26.67
CA LEU A 9 33.37 -36.28 -26.49
C LEU A 9 33.39 -35.51 -25.15
N VAL A 10 33.62 -34.21 -25.18
CA VAL A 10 33.51 -33.34 -23.99
C VAL A 10 32.02 -33.12 -23.72
N LEU A 11 31.51 -33.82 -22.70
CA LEU A 11 30.15 -33.66 -22.19
C LEU A 11 30.12 -32.38 -21.32
N ILE A 12 29.74 -31.26 -21.92
CA ILE A 12 29.46 -30.01 -21.17
C ILE A 12 28.11 -30.18 -20.46
N THR A 13 28.12 -30.57 -19.22
CA THR A 13 26.93 -30.53 -18.35
C THR A 13 26.65 -29.05 -18.04
N LEU A 14 25.71 -28.45 -18.76
CA LEU A 14 25.09 -27.20 -18.40
C LEU A 14 24.31 -27.41 -17.09
N CYS A 15 24.96 -27.15 -15.97
CA CYS A 15 24.31 -27.05 -14.66
C CYS A 15 23.46 -25.78 -14.67
N SER A 16 22.25 -25.91 -15.23
CA SER A 16 21.21 -24.87 -15.09
C SER A 16 20.81 -24.84 -13.61
N CYS A 17 21.40 -23.93 -12.86
CA CYS A 17 20.88 -23.57 -11.53
C CYS A 17 19.47 -23.00 -11.71
N LYS A 18 18.45 -23.87 -11.77
CA LYS A 18 17.09 -23.44 -11.42
C LYS A 18 17.17 -22.92 -9.99
N LYS A 19 16.99 -21.59 -9.81
CA LYS A 19 16.62 -21.08 -8.52
C LYS A 19 15.42 -21.90 -8.07
N LEU A 20 15.57 -22.72 -7.02
CA LEU A 20 14.42 -23.33 -6.37
C LEU A 20 13.56 -22.17 -5.88
N ASP A 21 12.39 -22.01 -6.46
CA ASP A 21 11.39 -21.09 -5.91
C ASP A 21 11.07 -21.58 -4.50
N LYS A 22 11.29 -20.68 -3.52
CA LYS A 22 10.99 -20.97 -2.12
C LYS A 22 9.49 -21.21 -1.99
N PRO A 23 9.03 -22.21 -1.20
CA PRO A 23 7.60 -22.43 -1.03
C PRO A 23 6.95 -21.16 -0.47
N THR A 24 6.02 -20.60 -1.22
CA THR A 24 5.25 -19.42 -0.85
C THR A 24 4.23 -19.79 0.21
N VAL A 25 4.12 -19.02 1.28
CA VAL A 25 3.09 -19.23 2.32
C VAL A 25 1.74 -18.74 1.81
N PHE A 26 1.77 -17.71 0.96
CA PHE A 26 0.62 -17.20 0.23
C PHE A 26 1.02 -16.96 -1.23
N ASP A 27 0.22 -17.45 -2.15
CA ASP A 27 0.26 -17.01 -3.53
C ASP A 27 -0.56 -15.72 -3.64
N ASN A 28 0.11 -14.60 -3.94
CA ASN A 28 -0.59 -13.37 -4.22
C ASN A 28 -1.28 -13.48 -5.57
N GLU A 29 -2.55 -13.13 -5.63
CA GLU A 29 -3.32 -13.14 -6.86
C GLU A 29 -3.20 -11.81 -7.62
N TYR A 30 -3.12 -10.71 -6.88
CA TYR A 30 -3.14 -9.35 -7.40
C TYR A 30 -2.00 -8.47 -6.88
N ALA A 31 -1.56 -8.68 -5.64
CA ALA A 31 -0.48 -7.88 -5.06
C ALA A 31 0.87 -8.23 -5.68
N THR A 32 1.63 -7.21 -6.03
CA THR A 32 2.93 -7.33 -6.71
C THR A 32 4.11 -6.82 -5.89
N ASN A 33 3.84 -6.02 -4.84
CA ASN A 33 4.88 -5.34 -4.09
C ASN A 33 5.23 -6.03 -2.76
N PHE A 34 4.66 -7.20 -2.48
CA PHE A 34 5.11 -8.04 -1.37
C PHE A 34 5.05 -9.54 -1.73
N SER A 35 5.81 -10.34 -1.00
CA SER A 35 5.72 -11.80 -1.02
C SER A 35 6.10 -12.37 0.35
N ILE A 36 5.57 -13.55 0.68
CA ILE A 36 5.84 -14.25 1.94
C ILE A 36 6.23 -15.68 1.64
N HIS A 37 7.43 -16.06 2.05
CA HIS A 37 7.97 -17.42 1.85
C HIS A 37 8.28 -18.06 3.19
N SER A 38 8.11 -19.38 3.29
CA SER A 38 8.55 -20.17 4.44
C SER A 38 9.87 -20.85 4.13
N GLU A 39 10.86 -20.69 4.99
CA GLU A 39 12.17 -21.31 4.87
C GLU A 39 12.77 -21.54 6.26
N ASP A 40 13.30 -22.72 6.53
CA ASP A 40 14.04 -23.06 7.75
C ASP A 40 13.31 -22.66 9.05
N ASN A 41 12.02 -22.95 9.13
CA ASN A 41 11.15 -22.60 10.26
C ASN A 41 11.02 -21.10 10.51
N ARG A 42 11.21 -20.27 9.47
CA ARG A 42 11.05 -18.83 9.47
C ARG A 42 10.18 -18.38 8.31
N LEU A 43 9.58 -17.20 8.47
CA LEU A 43 8.92 -16.48 7.38
C LEU A 43 9.85 -15.38 6.89
N SER A 44 10.11 -15.39 5.59
CA SER A 44 10.81 -14.34 4.87
C SER A 44 9.76 -13.49 4.17
N ILE A 45 9.62 -12.27 4.60
CA ILE A 45 8.69 -11.28 4.05
C ILE A 45 9.50 -10.32 3.19
N THR A 46 9.24 -10.29 1.90
CA THR A 46 9.75 -9.25 1.01
C THR A 46 8.63 -8.24 0.78
N SER A 47 8.84 -6.97 1.06
CA SER A 47 7.85 -5.92 0.87
C SER A 47 8.56 -4.60 0.52
N ALA A 48 8.06 -3.89 -0.47
CA ALA A 48 8.62 -2.63 -0.96
C ALA A 48 10.14 -2.71 -1.19
N GLY A 49 10.62 -3.80 -1.79
CA GLY A 49 12.04 -4.04 -2.09
C GLY A 49 12.92 -4.40 -0.89
N THR A 50 12.37 -4.47 0.32
CA THR A 50 13.09 -4.86 1.55
C THR A 50 12.74 -6.28 1.99
N ASN A 51 13.60 -6.89 2.80
CA ASN A 51 13.39 -8.23 3.32
C ASN A 51 13.41 -8.23 4.85
N MET A 52 12.40 -8.82 5.46
CA MET A 52 12.29 -9.02 6.90
C MET A 52 12.07 -10.51 7.22
N GLN A 53 12.83 -11.03 8.17
CA GLN A 53 12.65 -12.41 8.64
C GLN A 53 12.04 -12.44 10.04
N ILE A 54 11.05 -13.30 10.23
CA ILE A 54 10.39 -13.54 11.50
C ILE A 54 10.23 -15.05 11.76
N PRO A 55 10.19 -15.50 13.04
CA PRO A 55 9.80 -16.87 13.38
C PRO A 55 8.38 -17.20 12.90
N LEU A 56 8.07 -18.47 12.69
CA LEU A 56 6.72 -18.90 12.28
C LEU A 56 5.63 -18.55 13.30
N ASP A 57 5.97 -18.52 14.58
CA ASP A 57 5.09 -18.19 15.69
C ASP A 57 5.13 -16.71 16.09
N TYR A 58 5.80 -15.89 15.28
CA TYR A 58 5.90 -14.45 15.53
C TYR A 58 4.52 -13.82 15.65
N LYS A 59 4.34 -13.04 16.69
CA LYS A 59 3.20 -12.15 16.87
C LYS A 59 3.69 -10.80 17.35
N CYS A 60 3.46 -9.78 16.57
CA CYS A 60 3.71 -8.40 16.97
C CYS A 60 2.82 -8.03 18.16
N LYS A 61 3.42 -7.52 19.23
CA LYS A 61 2.72 -7.10 20.46
C LYS A 61 2.64 -5.59 20.57
N LYS A 62 3.66 -4.89 20.09
CA LYS A 62 3.74 -3.44 20.08
C LYS A 62 4.25 -2.96 18.73
N CYS A 63 3.43 -2.21 18.01
CA CYS A 63 3.86 -1.61 16.77
C CYS A 63 3.75 -0.08 16.77
N ILE A 64 4.59 0.51 15.97
CA ILE A 64 4.50 1.92 15.58
C ILE A 64 4.13 1.95 14.10
N ILE A 65 3.25 2.86 13.71
CA ILE A 65 2.86 3.04 12.32
C ILE A 65 3.09 4.49 11.89
N THR A 66 3.71 4.68 10.75
CA THR A 66 3.90 6.00 10.15
C THR A 66 2.89 6.27 9.02
N THR A 67 2.29 5.21 8.47
CA THR A 67 1.27 5.31 7.41
C THR A 67 -0.13 5.14 7.97
N THR A 68 -1.06 6.01 7.56
CA THR A 68 -2.45 5.97 8.03
C THR A 68 -3.20 4.73 7.56
N SER A 69 -2.89 4.23 6.36
CA SER A 69 -3.50 3.04 5.76
C SER A 69 -3.25 1.77 6.58
N ALA A 70 -2.05 1.63 7.19
CA ALA A 70 -1.73 0.51 8.07
C ALA A 70 -2.77 0.32 9.19
N SER A 71 -3.31 1.43 9.71
CA SER A 71 -4.32 1.40 10.77
C SER A 71 -5.60 0.64 10.37
N ALA A 72 -5.99 0.72 9.11
CA ALA A 72 -7.19 0.06 8.61
C ALA A 72 -7.02 -1.47 8.59
N TYR A 73 -5.87 -1.96 8.15
CA TYR A 73 -5.57 -3.40 8.16
C TYR A 73 -5.48 -3.95 9.59
N ILE A 74 -4.79 -3.20 10.48
CA ILE A 74 -4.63 -3.59 11.88
C ILE A 74 -5.98 -3.62 12.61
N ASP A 75 -6.85 -2.62 12.37
CA ASP A 75 -8.20 -2.58 12.95
C ASP A 75 -9.09 -3.71 12.41
N ALA A 76 -9.07 -3.99 11.12
CA ALA A 76 -9.80 -5.10 10.52
C ALA A 76 -9.41 -6.45 11.13
N LEU A 77 -8.13 -6.63 11.45
CA LEU A 77 -7.63 -7.82 12.14
C LEU A 77 -7.96 -7.84 13.65
N GLY A 78 -8.43 -6.73 14.22
CA GLY A 78 -8.74 -6.59 15.65
C GLY A 78 -7.51 -6.36 16.53
N GLU A 79 -6.39 -5.97 15.94
CA GLU A 79 -5.11 -5.82 16.64
C GLU A 79 -4.74 -4.33 16.93
N ILE A 80 -5.72 -3.43 16.89
CA ILE A 80 -5.49 -1.98 17.08
C ILE A 80 -4.86 -1.63 18.45
N ASN A 81 -5.02 -2.52 19.43
CA ASN A 81 -4.41 -2.36 20.75
C ASN A 81 -2.90 -2.56 20.76
N THR A 82 -2.33 -3.12 19.69
CA THR A 82 -0.88 -3.26 19.53
C THR A 82 -0.19 -1.96 19.12
N ILE A 83 -0.94 -0.98 18.59
CA ILE A 83 -0.39 0.30 18.18
C ILE A 83 -0.04 1.12 19.44
N VAL A 84 1.24 1.45 19.60
CA VAL A 84 1.76 2.25 20.73
C VAL A 84 2.26 3.64 20.29
N GLY A 85 2.45 3.89 19.02
CA GLY A 85 2.86 5.17 18.47
C GLY A 85 2.43 5.36 17.03
N VAL A 86 2.14 6.61 16.66
CA VAL A 86 1.80 7.03 15.30
C VAL A 86 2.56 8.29 14.93
N CYS A 87 2.85 8.43 13.63
CA CYS A 87 3.41 9.65 13.06
C CYS A 87 2.28 10.53 12.52
N SER A 88 2.37 11.86 12.68
CA SER A 88 1.38 12.81 12.17
C SER A 88 -0.07 12.47 12.57
N PRO A 89 -0.39 12.42 13.88
CA PRO A 89 -1.65 11.87 14.41
C PRO A 89 -2.91 12.56 13.88
N HIS A 90 -2.81 13.78 13.37
CA HIS A 90 -3.93 14.52 12.80
C HIS A 90 -4.47 13.94 11.48
N TYR A 91 -3.70 13.07 10.80
CA TYR A 91 -4.14 12.37 9.61
C TYR A 91 -4.87 11.04 9.90
N PHE A 92 -4.91 10.59 11.15
CA PHE A 92 -5.62 9.36 11.50
C PHE A 92 -7.09 9.65 11.81
N TYR A 93 -7.98 9.25 10.93
CA TYR A 93 -9.44 9.42 11.11
C TYR A 93 -10.12 8.25 11.82
N ASN A 94 -9.39 7.17 12.14
CA ASN A 94 -9.92 6.04 12.89
C ASN A 94 -10.26 6.47 14.32
N THR A 95 -11.53 6.34 14.73
CA THR A 95 -12.04 6.81 16.02
C THR A 95 -11.35 6.16 17.20
N LYS A 96 -11.01 4.86 17.11
CA LYS A 96 -10.29 4.14 18.18
C LYS A 96 -8.88 4.67 18.37
N ILE A 97 -8.19 5.04 17.27
CA ILE A 97 -6.87 5.68 17.36
C ILE A 97 -7.01 7.06 17.99
N GLN A 98 -7.99 7.85 17.58
CA GLN A 98 -8.22 9.19 18.15
C GLN A 98 -8.52 9.14 19.65
N GLU A 99 -9.31 8.16 20.11
CA GLU A 99 -9.56 7.93 21.54
C GLU A 99 -8.29 7.55 22.29
N LYS A 100 -7.47 6.68 21.72
CA LYS A 100 -6.19 6.25 22.30
C LYS A 100 -5.12 7.34 22.33
N LEU A 101 -5.13 8.26 21.37
CA LEU A 101 -4.31 9.48 21.40
C LEU A 101 -4.74 10.42 22.53
N LYS A 102 -6.04 10.63 22.71
CA LYS A 102 -6.59 11.49 23.78
C LYS A 102 -6.27 10.97 25.18
N ASN A 103 -6.25 9.67 25.38
CA ASN A 103 -5.93 9.04 26.68
C ASN A 103 -4.46 8.64 26.83
N HIS A 104 -3.58 9.07 25.91
CA HIS A 104 -2.15 8.79 25.90
C HIS A 104 -1.78 7.29 25.87
N SER A 105 -2.66 6.42 25.35
CA SER A 105 -2.34 5.01 25.10
C SER A 105 -1.59 4.82 23.79
N ILE A 106 -1.64 5.79 22.89
CA ILE A 106 -0.83 5.90 21.67
C ILE A 106 -0.09 7.24 21.75
N GLU A 107 1.22 7.20 21.48
CA GLU A 107 2.07 8.39 21.48
C GLU A 107 2.22 8.97 20.07
N ASP A 108 2.30 10.30 20.01
CA ASP A 108 2.77 11.00 18.82
C ASP A 108 4.31 10.89 18.75
N ILE A 109 4.82 10.24 17.72
CA ILE A 109 6.25 10.02 17.53
C ILE A 109 6.92 11.00 16.57
N GLY A 110 6.20 11.99 16.04
CA GLY A 110 6.72 13.00 15.13
C GLY A 110 5.83 13.24 13.91
N ASN A 111 6.42 13.73 12.84
CA ASN A 111 5.72 14.11 11.61
C ASN A 111 6.52 13.68 10.36
N ASP A 112 5.99 13.95 9.17
CA ASP A 112 6.59 13.56 7.89
C ASP A 112 8.01 14.10 7.65
N GLY A 113 8.43 15.13 8.37
CA GLY A 113 9.79 15.67 8.33
C GLY A 113 10.78 14.92 9.22
N THR A 114 10.31 14.37 10.36
CA THR A 114 11.18 13.66 11.29
C THR A 114 10.38 12.86 12.32
N ILE A 115 10.96 11.74 12.77
CA ILE A 115 10.44 10.94 13.87
C ILE A 115 11.40 10.98 15.07
N ASN A 116 10.86 10.86 16.27
CA ASN A 116 11.61 11.00 17.52
C ASN A 116 12.22 9.65 17.94
N PHE A 117 13.54 9.51 17.75
CA PHE A 117 14.30 8.30 18.08
C PHE A 117 14.15 7.87 19.53
N GLU A 118 14.34 8.80 20.48
CA GLU A 118 14.31 8.49 21.92
C GLU A 118 12.89 8.06 22.39
N LYS A 119 11.86 8.72 21.87
CA LYS A 119 10.48 8.37 22.17
C LYS A 119 10.15 6.96 21.64
N ILE A 120 10.61 6.64 20.43
CA ILE A 120 10.42 5.30 19.83
C ILE A 120 11.12 4.23 20.68
N LEU A 121 12.37 4.47 21.10
CA LEU A 121 13.09 3.53 21.98
C LEU A 121 12.37 3.34 23.34
N ALA A 122 11.85 4.42 23.91
CA ALA A 122 11.12 4.35 25.19
C ALA A 122 9.83 3.50 25.09
N LEU A 123 9.15 3.52 23.95
CA LEU A 123 7.95 2.71 23.67
C LEU A 123 8.26 1.21 23.52
N LYS A 124 9.50 0.87 23.21
CA LYS A 124 10.00 -0.52 23.00
C LYS A 124 9.10 -1.29 22.02
N PRO A 125 8.95 -0.84 20.76
CA PRO A 125 8.14 -1.55 19.78
C PRO A 125 8.86 -2.82 19.30
N ASP A 126 8.08 -3.84 18.95
CA ASP A 126 8.58 -5.05 18.26
C ASP A 126 8.76 -4.78 16.75
N LEU A 127 7.93 -3.86 16.22
CA LEU A 127 7.80 -3.61 14.80
C LEU A 127 7.49 -2.13 14.53
N ILE A 128 8.13 -1.57 13.52
CA ILE A 128 7.72 -0.31 12.90
C ILE A 128 7.21 -0.62 11.50
N ILE A 129 6.00 -0.16 11.18
CA ILE A 129 5.38 -0.27 9.86
C ILE A 129 5.41 1.12 9.22
N THR A 130 6.07 1.24 8.10
CA THR A 130 6.36 2.52 7.45
C THR A 130 6.37 2.38 5.93
N ASP A 131 6.34 3.49 5.21
CA ASP A 131 6.70 3.59 3.80
C ASP A 131 8.15 4.07 3.64
N HIS A 132 8.62 4.16 2.39
CA HIS A 132 9.92 4.75 2.10
C HIS A 132 9.85 6.27 2.18
N ASN A 133 10.19 6.80 3.37
CA ASN A 133 10.36 8.23 3.57
C ASN A 133 11.85 8.54 3.80
N PRO A 134 12.51 9.29 2.91
CA PRO A 134 13.94 9.63 3.04
C PRO A 134 14.28 10.33 4.37
N ASN A 135 13.33 11.06 4.95
CA ASN A 135 13.54 11.76 6.22
C ASN A 135 13.69 10.79 7.41
N TYR A 136 13.19 9.56 7.28
CA TYR A 136 13.23 8.56 8.36
C TYR A 136 14.41 7.60 8.24
N GLU A 137 15.01 7.46 7.07
CA GLU A 137 15.97 6.40 6.74
C GLU A 137 17.10 6.28 7.77
N LYS A 138 17.73 7.40 8.15
CA LYS A 138 18.80 7.41 9.14
C LYS A 138 18.34 6.89 10.50
N ILE A 139 17.17 7.32 10.96
CA ILE A 139 16.60 6.94 12.26
C ILE A 139 16.17 5.48 12.23
N LEU A 140 15.48 5.02 11.18
CA LEU A 140 15.04 3.65 11.02
C LEU A 140 16.23 2.67 10.99
N ASN A 141 17.33 3.04 10.32
CA ASN A 141 18.57 2.26 10.32
C ASN A 141 19.18 2.15 11.72
N GLN A 142 19.14 3.21 12.53
CA GLN A 142 19.60 3.16 13.92
C GLN A 142 18.69 2.27 14.79
N LEU A 143 17.36 2.38 14.65
CA LEU A 143 16.40 1.57 15.37
C LEU A 143 16.49 0.08 15.01
N SER A 144 16.72 -0.23 13.73
CA SER A 144 16.95 -1.59 13.26
C SER A 144 18.19 -2.23 13.91
N ARG A 145 19.28 -1.47 14.09
CA ARG A 145 20.48 -1.93 14.82
C ARG A 145 20.21 -2.21 16.31
N GLN A 146 19.17 -1.62 16.88
CA GLN A 146 18.69 -1.92 18.24
C GLN A 146 17.77 -3.15 18.29
N GLY A 147 17.59 -3.86 17.17
CA GLY A 147 16.79 -5.07 17.08
C GLY A 147 15.31 -4.85 16.79
N ILE A 148 14.88 -3.61 16.57
CA ILE A 148 13.50 -3.29 16.18
C ILE A 148 13.32 -3.68 14.71
N LYS A 149 12.27 -4.45 14.40
CA LYS A 149 11.94 -4.83 13.03
C LYS A 149 11.31 -3.66 12.28
N ILE A 150 11.70 -3.50 11.01
CA ILE A 150 11.11 -2.49 10.12
C ILE A 150 10.40 -3.23 8.99
N LEU A 151 9.12 -2.97 8.82
CA LEU A 151 8.32 -3.45 7.71
C LEU A 151 7.92 -2.26 6.82
N TYR A 152 8.45 -2.25 5.61
CA TYR A 152 8.04 -1.26 4.61
C TYR A 152 6.79 -1.73 3.90
N VAL A 153 5.81 -0.84 3.74
CA VAL A 153 4.54 -1.10 3.06
C VAL A 153 4.25 0.01 2.07
N GLU A 154 3.97 -0.36 0.84
CA GLU A 154 3.67 0.55 -0.27
C GLU A 154 2.45 0.06 -1.05
N GLU A 155 1.38 -0.26 -0.33
CA GLU A 155 0.16 -0.77 -0.92
C GLU A 155 -0.50 0.24 -1.89
N PHE A 156 -0.17 1.52 -1.77
CA PHE A 156 -0.64 2.56 -2.68
C PHE A 156 -0.02 2.45 -4.10
N MET A 157 1.09 1.70 -4.23
CA MET A 157 1.72 1.40 -5.52
C MET A 157 1.06 0.24 -6.26
N GLU A 158 0.17 -0.51 -5.61
CA GLU A 158 -0.55 -1.59 -6.27
C GLU A 158 -1.46 -1.06 -7.38
N ILE A 159 -1.48 -1.78 -8.50
CA ILE A 159 -2.24 -1.39 -9.70
C ILE A 159 -3.71 -1.82 -9.58
N HIS A 160 -3.96 -2.92 -8.84
CA HIS A 160 -5.29 -3.50 -8.70
C HIS A 160 -5.86 -3.24 -7.30
N PRO A 161 -7.17 -2.89 -7.17
CA PRO A 161 -7.80 -2.69 -5.86
C PRO A 161 -7.71 -3.90 -4.93
N LEU A 162 -7.84 -5.12 -5.50
CA LEU A 162 -7.66 -6.36 -4.73
C LEU A 162 -6.20 -6.58 -4.32
N GLY A 163 -5.22 -6.06 -5.06
CA GLY A 163 -3.81 -6.09 -4.64
C GLY A 163 -3.60 -5.30 -3.35
N LYS A 164 -4.21 -4.11 -3.24
CA LYS A 164 -4.23 -3.38 -1.94
C LYS A 164 -4.89 -4.19 -0.83
N THR A 165 -6.05 -4.81 -1.12
CA THR A 165 -6.76 -5.62 -0.12
C THR A 165 -5.94 -6.84 0.32
N GLU A 166 -5.12 -7.38 -0.56
CA GLU A 166 -4.28 -8.55 -0.29
C GLU A 166 -3.21 -8.29 0.77
N TYR A 167 -2.88 -7.02 1.06
CA TYR A 167 -2.04 -6.65 2.22
C TYR A 167 -2.63 -7.10 3.56
N LEU A 168 -3.93 -7.43 3.65
CA LEU A 168 -4.48 -8.15 4.80
C LEU A 168 -3.69 -9.41 5.14
N LYS A 169 -3.20 -10.15 4.12
CA LYS A 169 -2.39 -11.36 4.32
C LYS A 169 -1.02 -11.02 4.93
N LEU A 170 -0.39 -9.94 4.47
CA LEU A 170 0.87 -9.44 5.02
C LEU A 170 0.71 -9.05 6.50
N PHE A 171 -0.30 -8.23 6.81
CA PHE A 171 -0.60 -7.84 8.19
C PHE A 171 -1.04 -9.05 9.03
N GLY A 172 -1.86 -9.97 8.47
CA GLY A 172 -2.24 -11.22 9.12
C GLY A 172 -1.05 -12.07 9.54
N THR A 173 0.01 -12.04 8.75
CA THR A 173 1.25 -12.76 9.04
C THR A 173 2.00 -12.14 10.23
N VAL A 174 2.20 -10.83 10.25
CA VAL A 174 2.95 -10.18 11.35
C VAL A 174 2.17 -10.12 12.67
N PHE A 175 0.83 -10.19 12.62
CA PHE A 175 -0.01 -10.24 13.82
C PHE A 175 -0.49 -11.63 14.19
N ASN A 176 -0.02 -12.67 13.49
CA ASN A 176 -0.46 -14.06 13.66
C ASN A 176 -2.00 -14.24 13.57
N GLN A 177 -2.60 -13.57 12.57
CA GLN A 177 -4.04 -13.57 12.29
C GLN A 177 -4.33 -14.09 10.87
N ILE A 178 -3.55 -15.04 10.38
CA ILE A 178 -3.55 -15.53 8.99
C ILE A 178 -4.95 -15.96 8.54
N LYS A 179 -5.64 -16.79 9.35
CA LYS A 179 -6.98 -17.29 9.00
C LYS A 179 -8.01 -16.16 8.89
N LYS A 180 -7.93 -15.16 9.77
CA LYS A 180 -8.82 -14.00 9.75
C LYS A 180 -8.54 -13.12 8.54
N ALA A 181 -7.28 -12.89 8.25
CA ALA A 181 -6.83 -12.12 7.08
C ALA A 181 -7.34 -12.74 5.78
N ASP A 182 -7.19 -14.05 5.62
CA ASP A 182 -7.64 -14.78 4.44
C ASP A 182 -9.17 -14.76 4.30
N SER A 183 -9.90 -14.92 5.40
CA SER A 183 -11.37 -14.80 5.41
C SER A 183 -11.84 -13.40 4.99
N LEU A 184 -11.21 -12.35 5.51
CA LEU A 184 -11.53 -10.96 5.16
C LEU A 184 -11.20 -10.65 3.70
N TYR A 185 -10.03 -11.07 3.23
CA TYR A 185 -9.64 -10.93 1.83
C TYR A 185 -10.64 -11.63 0.90
N SER A 186 -10.95 -12.90 1.17
CA SER A 186 -11.88 -13.69 0.37
C SER A 186 -13.27 -13.08 0.33
N PHE A 187 -13.75 -12.53 1.46
CA PHE A 187 -15.03 -11.81 1.51
C PHE A 187 -15.03 -10.57 0.62
N VAL A 188 -13.99 -9.72 0.70
CA VAL A 188 -13.86 -8.51 -0.12
C VAL A 188 -13.74 -8.88 -1.59
N LYS A 189 -12.88 -9.86 -1.92
CA LYS A 189 -12.69 -10.35 -3.29
C LYS A 189 -14.00 -10.81 -3.92
N LYS A 190 -14.75 -11.69 -3.23
CA LYS A 190 -16.04 -12.19 -3.71
C LYS A 190 -17.03 -11.07 -4.02
N ASN A 191 -17.14 -10.08 -3.13
CA ASN A 191 -18.05 -8.95 -3.33
C ASN A 191 -17.59 -8.05 -4.49
N TYR A 192 -16.27 -7.79 -4.59
CA TYR A 192 -15.70 -7.01 -5.66
C TYR A 192 -15.97 -7.65 -7.03
N GLU A 193 -15.68 -8.94 -7.17
CA GLU A 193 -15.88 -9.69 -8.41
C GLU A 193 -17.36 -9.74 -8.80
N ALA A 194 -18.27 -9.93 -7.84
CA ALA A 194 -19.71 -9.92 -8.10
C ALA A 194 -20.23 -8.55 -8.57
N LEU A 195 -19.66 -7.45 -8.06
CA LEU A 195 -20.00 -6.10 -8.51
C LEU A 195 -19.42 -5.84 -9.91
N LYS A 196 -18.17 -6.22 -10.14
CA LYS A 196 -17.49 -6.10 -11.44
C LYS A 196 -18.26 -6.85 -12.54
N GLU A 197 -18.74 -8.05 -12.24
CA GLU A 197 -19.56 -8.81 -13.17
C GLU A 197 -20.85 -8.07 -13.55
N LYS A 198 -21.56 -7.50 -12.57
CA LYS A 198 -22.75 -6.69 -12.83
C LYS A 198 -22.47 -5.47 -13.70
N THR A 199 -21.37 -4.79 -13.46
CA THR A 199 -20.99 -3.57 -14.19
C THR A 199 -20.38 -3.86 -15.56
N SER A 200 -19.90 -5.08 -15.80
CA SER A 200 -19.37 -5.48 -17.11
C SER A 200 -20.41 -5.43 -18.23
N GLN A 201 -21.67 -5.60 -17.86
CA GLN A 201 -22.82 -5.66 -18.79
C GLN A 201 -23.43 -4.28 -19.09
N VAL A 202 -22.98 -3.21 -18.42
CA VAL A 202 -23.53 -1.87 -18.67
C VAL A 202 -23.06 -1.32 -20.00
N THR A 203 -23.98 -0.80 -20.80
CA THR A 203 -23.71 -0.22 -22.11
C THR A 203 -23.38 1.27 -22.02
N ILE A 204 -23.99 1.98 -21.06
CA ILE A 204 -23.73 3.40 -20.83
C ILE A 204 -22.69 3.53 -19.72
N ARG A 205 -21.54 4.10 -20.05
CA ARG A 205 -20.43 4.28 -19.12
C ARG A 205 -20.27 5.78 -18.82
N PRO A 206 -20.66 6.22 -17.59
CA PRO A 206 -20.52 7.64 -17.24
C PRO A 206 -19.07 8.06 -17.24
N LYS A 207 -18.80 9.24 -17.78
CA LYS A 207 -17.47 9.84 -17.78
C LYS A 207 -17.14 10.42 -16.41
N VAL A 208 -16.01 10.01 -15.86
CA VAL A 208 -15.60 10.43 -14.52
C VAL A 208 -14.18 10.99 -14.53
N PHE A 209 -13.92 11.91 -13.63
CA PHE A 209 -12.58 12.32 -13.27
C PHE A 209 -12.42 12.44 -11.75
N THR A 210 -11.20 12.57 -11.27
CA THR A 210 -10.85 12.60 -9.85
C THR A 210 -9.76 13.63 -9.59
N GLY A 211 -9.25 13.66 -8.36
CA GLY A 211 -8.16 14.53 -7.95
C GLY A 211 -8.62 15.86 -7.43
N ILE A 212 -7.66 16.58 -6.88
CA ILE A 212 -7.84 17.91 -6.31
C ILE A 212 -6.65 18.80 -6.67
N MET A 213 -6.83 20.08 -6.60
CA MET A 213 -5.76 21.05 -6.70
C MET A 213 -5.01 21.15 -5.37
N TYR A 214 -3.68 21.10 -5.44
CA TYR A 214 -2.81 21.35 -4.31
C TYR A 214 -1.65 22.24 -4.77
N GLY A 215 -1.55 23.43 -4.21
CA GLY A 215 -0.73 24.49 -4.78
C GLY A 215 -1.19 24.81 -6.21
N ASP A 216 -0.24 24.94 -7.13
CA ASP A 216 -0.50 25.27 -8.54
C ASP A 216 -0.76 24.05 -9.43
N SER A 217 -0.85 22.86 -8.87
CA SER A 217 -1.00 21.62 -9.61
C SER A 217 -2.24 20.85 -9.20
N TRP A 218 -2.96 20.32 -10.21
CA TRP A 218 -4.01 19.36 -10.01
C TRP A 218 -3.44 17.96 -10.02
N TYR A 219 -3.63 17.21 -8.93
CA TYR A 219 -3.12 15.85 -8.80
C TYR A 219 -4.20 14.84 -9.21
N MET A 220 -3.99 14.23 -10.38
CA MET A 220 -4.88 13.27 -11.00
C MET A 220 -4.36 11.84 -10.81
N ALA A 221 -5.24 10.86 -10.65
CA ALA A 221 -4.83 9.46 -10.65
C ALA A 221 -4.33 9.05 -12.05
N GLY A 222 -3.20 8.39 -12.13
CA GLY A 222 -2.68 7.87 -13.40
C GLY A 222 -3.55 6.73 -13.95
N GLY A 223 -3.54 6.52 -15.26
CA GLY A 223 -4.38 5.52 -15.93
C GLY A 223 -4.04 4.08 -15.56
N LYS A 224 -2.84 3.82 -15.03
CA LYS A 224 -2.43 2.51 -14.49
C LYS A 224 -2.45 2.45 -12.96
N SER A 225 -3.18 3.36 -12.30
CA SER A 225 -3.36 3.29 -10.85
C SER A 225 -4.49 2.32 -10.47
N PHE A 226 -4.49 1.89 -9.20
CA PHE A 226 -5.61 1.10 -8.67
C PHE A 226 -6.95 1.84 -8.77
N LEU A 227 -6.93 3.18 -8.67
CA LEU A 227 -8.14 4.00 -8.75
C LEU A 227 -8.71 4.02 -10.18
N SER A 228 -7.85 4.12 -11.21
CA SER A 228 -8.28 3.98 -12.60
C SER A 228 -8.86 2.59 -12.87
N THR A 229 -8.24 1.54 -12.32
CA THR A 229 -8.77 0.17 -12.41
C THR A 229 -10.13 0.05 -11.71
N LEU A 230 -10.29 0.66 -10.53
CA LEU A 230 -11.57 0.69 -9.81
C LEU A 230 -12.68 1.37 -10.62
N PHE A 231 -12.40 2.52 -11.25
CA PHE A 231 -13.37 3.18 -12.13
C PHE A 231 -13.76 2.32 -13.32
N ARG A 232 -12.81 1.68 -13.98
CA ARG A 232 -13.06 0.78 -15.09
C ARG A 232 -13.91 -0.42 -14.66
N ASP A 233 -13.57 -1.03 -13.55
CA ASP A 233 -14.27 -2.18 -13.00
C ASP A 233 -15.66 -1.82 -12.46
N SER A 234 -15.89 -0.58 -12.05
CA SER A 234 -17.21 -0.05 -11.69
C SER A 234 -18.11 0.31 -12.89
N GLY A 235 -17.63 0.13 -14.11
CA GLY A 235 -18.36 0.46 -15.33
C GLY A 235 -18.28 1.93 -15.75
N ALA A 236 -17.42 2.74 -15.11
CA ALA A 236 -17.20 4.12 -15.50
C ALA A 236 -16.11 4.25 -16.57
N GLN A 237 -16.14 5.37 -17.30
CA GLN A 237 -15.07 5.79 -18.20
C GLN A 237 -14.25 6.88 -17.53
N TYR A 238 -13.04 6.52 -17.08
CA TYR A 238 -12.13 7.48 -16.49
C TYR A 238 -11.45 8.31 -17.60
N LEU A 239 -11.49 9.65 -17.50
CA LEU A 239 -11.02 10.51 -18.58
C LEU A 239 -9.49 10.45 -18.80
N TRP A 240 -8.70 10.02 -17.83
CA TRP A 240 -7.23 9.88 -17.92
C TRP A 240 -6.75 8.43 -17.84
N ASP A 241 -7.59 7.46 -18.23
CA ASP A 241 -7.23 6.04 -18.27
C ASP A 241 -6.16 5.70 -19.31
N ASP A 242 -5.94 6.59 -20.28
CA ASP A 242 -4.92 6.50 -21.33
C ASP A 242 -3.50 6.87 -20.84
N THR A 243 -3.36 7.45 -19.65
CA THR A 243 -2.04 7.81 -19.12
C THR A 243 -1.25 6.59 -18.62
N ASN A 244 0.01 6.49 -19.04
CA ASN A 244 0.89 5.36 -18.69
C ASN A 244 1.62 5.59 -17.33
N LYS A 245 0.86 5.96 -16.30
CA LYS A 245 1.37 6.22 -14.93
C LYS A 245 0.54 5.44 -13.90
N SER A 246 1.20 4.85 -12.90
CA SER A 246 0.53 4.14 -11.79
C SER A 246 0.22 5.04 -10.60
N GLY A 247 1.01 6.08 -10.37
CA GLY A 247 0.84 7.01 -9.27
C GLY A 247 0.00 8.22 -9.62
N SER A 248 0.17 9.29 -8.83
CA SER A 248 -0.44 10.58 -9.07
C SER A 248 0.28 11.35 -10.18
N VAL A 249 -0.47 12.04 -11.03
CA VAL A 249 0.02 12.83 -12.17
C VAL A 249 -0.32 14.28 -11.90
N PRO A 250 0.68 15.18 -11.77
CA PRO A 250 0.43 16.61 -11.67
C PRO A 250 0.07 17.17 -13.04
N LEU A 251 -1.02 17.91 -13.11
CA LEU A 251 -1.55 18.56 -14.33
C LEU A 251 -1.83 20.04 -14.06
N ARG A 252 -1.82 20.85 -15.10
CA ARG A 252 -2.27 22.24 -15.01
C ARG A 252 -3.80 22.30 -14.95
N PHE A 253 -4.33 23.30 -14.25
CA PHE A 253 -5.78 23.48 -14.09
C PHE A 253 -6.51 23.57 -15.45
N GLU A 254 -5.94 24.30 -16.42
CA GLU A 254 -6.53 24.48 -17.75
C GLU A 254 -6.64 23.15 -18.50
N GLU A 255 -5.66 22.27 -18.35
CA GLU A 255 -5.68 20.95 -18.96
C GLU A 255 -6.81 20.10 -18.37
N VAL A 256 -6.94 20.13 -17.03
CA VAL A 256 -8.02 19.43 -16.33
C VAL A 256 -9.38 20.00 -16.70
N LEU A 257 -9.52 21.32 -16.74
CA LEU A 257 -10.77 21.98 -17.14
C LEU A 257 -11.16 21.64 -18.57
N SER A 258 -10.21 21.66 -19.51
CA SER A 258 -10.45 21.37 -20.92
C SER A 258 -11.00 19.94 -21.14
N LYS A 259 -10.44 18.95 -20.48
CA LYS A 259 -10.86 17.53 -20.59
C LYS A 259 -12.04 17.23 -19.65
N GLY A 260 -11.97 17.74 -18.41
CA GLY A 260 -12.92 17.47 -17.33
C GLY A 260 -14.31 18.06 -17.55
N LYS A 261 -14.46 19.12 -18.36
CA LYS A 261 -15.79 19.67 -18.71
C LYS A 261 -16.70 18.66 -19.39
N ASN A 262 -16.15 17.58 -19.94
CA ASN A 262 -16.90 16.50 -20.57
C ASN A 262 -17.26 15.37 -19.60
N ALA A 263 -16.88 15.49 -18.32
CA ALA A 263 -17.22 14.51 -17.29
C ALA A 263 -18.63 14.75 -16.74
N GLU A 264 -19.28 13.63 -16.38
CA GLU A 264 -20.57 13.65 -15.69
C GLU A 264 -20.38 13.69 -14.18
N TYR A 265 -19.26 13.13 -13.68
CA TYR A 265 -18.98 13.07 -12.25
C TYR A 265 -17.53 13.40 -11.94
N TRP A 266 -17.35 14.21 -10.90
CA TRP A 266 -16.08 14.42 -10.23
C TRP A 266 -16.08 13.64 -8.92
N ILE A 267 -15.23 12.63 -8.83
CA ILE A 267 -15.16 11.70 -7.71
C ILE A 267 -13.91 12.00 -6.87
N GLY A 268 -14.07 12.06 -5.55
CA GLY A 268 -12.95 12.38 -4.65
C GLY A 268 -12.51 13.82 -4.73
N ALA A 269 -13.47 14.74 -4.74
CA ALA A 269 -13.26 16.19 -4.87
C ALA A 269 -12.61 16.85 -3.63
N GLY A 270 -12.11 16.06 -2.65
CA GLY A 270 -11.57 16.53 -1.38
C GLY A 270 -12.55 16.40 -0.22
N ASN A 271 -12.17 16.93 0.95
CA ASN A 271 -12.93 16.79 2.20
C ASN A 271 -13.95 17.91 2.43
N PHE A 272 -14.54 18.45 1.37
CA PHE A 272 -15.54 19.51 1.46
C PHE A 272 -16.89 18.96 1.95
N LYS A 273 -17.47 19.63 2.94
CA LYS A 273 -18.81 19.31 3.47
C LYS A 273 -19.93 19.81 2.57
N SER A 274 -19.64 20.74 1.66
CA SER A 274 -20.61 21.31 0.75
C SER A 274 -19.95 21.90 -0.50
N LYS A 275 -20.73 22.03 -1.59
CA LYS A 275 -20.32 22.75 -2.81
C LYS A 275 -19.95 24.21 -2.52
N LYS A 276 -20.63 24.86 -1.55
CA LYS A 276 -20.34 26.23 -1.14
C LYS A 276 -18.95 26.34 -0.51
N GLU A 277 -18.60 25.41 0.39
CA GLU A 277 -17.26 25.35 1.01
C GLU A 277 -16.17 25.15 -0.06
N MET A 278 -16.38 24.23 -0.97
CA MET A 278 -15.46 23.99 -2.08
C MET A 278 -15.25 25.21 -2.97
N LEU A 279 -16.32 25.96 -3.26
CA LEU A 279 -16.25 27.19 -4.08
C LEU A 279 -15.56 28.34 -3.35
N ASN A 280 -15.74 28.46 -2.04
CA ASN A 280 -15.09 29.49 -1.24
C ASN A 280 -13.57 29.35 -1.24
N LEU A 281 -13.03 28.13 -1.11
CA LEU A 281 -11.58 27.88 -1.22
C LEU A 281 -11.00 28.27 -2.59
N LYS A 282 -11.79 28.14 -3.65
CA LYS A 282 -11.37 28.54 -5.00
C LYS A 282 -11.30 30.06 -5.15
N TYR A 283 -12.13 30.82 -4.43
CA TYR A 283 -12.07 32.28 -4.43
C TYR A 283 -10.85 32.80 -3.67
N GLU A 284 -10.42 32.13 -2.59
CA GLU A 284 -9.21 32.48 -1.85
C GLU A 284 -7.92 32.20 -2.66
N LEU A 285 -7.91 31.11 -3.44
CA LEU A 285 -6.78 30.75 -4.30
C LEU A 285 -6.67 31.59 -5.60
N CYS A 286 -7.71 32.33 -5.96
CA CYS A 286 -7.72 33.21 -7.15
C CYS A 286 -7.44 34.69 -6.80
N MET A 287 -7.21 35.03 -5.54
CA MET A 287 -6.99 36.40 -5.07
C MET A 287 -5.53 36.66 -4.64
N ASP A 288 -4.65 35.67 -4.68
CA ASP A 288 -3.19 35.78 -4.57
C ASP A 288 -2.53 35.62 -5.96
#